data_a562446878bd5dc2a934fc14a1185df0
#
_entry.id   a562446878bd5dc2a934fc14a1185df0
#
_cell.length_a   1.000
_cell.length_b   1.000
_cell.length_c   1.000
_cell.angle_alpha   90.00
_cell.angle_beta   90.00
_cell.angle_gamma   90.00
#
_symmetry.space_group_name_H-M   'P 1'
#
loop_
_entity.id
_entity.type
_entity.pdbx_description
1 polymer ?
#
loop_
_entity_poly.entity_id
_entity_poly.type
_entity_poly.pdbx_seq_one_letter_code
_entity_poly.pdbx_strand_id
1 'polypeptide(L)'
;MLKSLAAASLLALSSGFVAAANAETYYVSSTQGDDSFNGTSPTQPWRSLSRLSTFPLQPGDQVKLMAGSVWREPLTLTRSGSEKAPITVTSDGTGPRARVDAGGVSPHAVGIINADYVTVSGLEVTNDSPLPAHRTGVLISAEDRGTTRGIRIRDMYIHDVRGTNDRKDNGGIVFRATGQKLPTRFDDLIIERNIVWRVDRSGIAGISDQVTSSNWFPSEKVVIRDNYVEDVGGDGIVPRGTNGALIEHNIVRYAGSRAPGYNAGIWQWSTDHSLIQLNEAAYTRTRYDGQGFDSDFNSRRTTFLYNYSHDNAGGFLLICSPGQDDSANIGNHRTVARFNVSRNDGTRIFQIAGNVSDALIEKNVVHVGKAMDVQMVVATQWDGWARGVRFRSNVFKVAGTARYGSEIGRNGPDYLIKAGFDPAESVRFKGNRYLGSHVDAPDDGSAQIETIYEEQPADWQVPVFDPAKPDGFPEYIASHRLWMLGMLRRELGTFVKLKQPRRLHVSEVRR
;
A
#
# COMPACT_ATOMS: atom_id res chain seq x y z
N MET A 1 18.33 -81.63 13.93
CA MET A 1 18.71 -80.71 14.98
C MET A 1 19.62 -79.62 14.38
N LEU A 2 19.11 -78.52 14.00
CA LEU A 2 19.90 -77.32 13.65
C LEU A 2 19.27 -76.13 14.36
N LYS A 3 20.01 -75.50 15.28
CA LYS A 3 19.67 -74.27 15.96
C LYS A 3 20.08 -73.10 15.09
N SER A 4 19.16 -72.24 14.69
CA SER A 4 19.48 -70.97 14.03
C SER A 4 19.60 -69.87 15.12
N LEU A 5 20.73 -69.24 15.18
CA LEU A 5 20.98 -68.01 15.94
C LEU A 5 20.49 -66.82 15.14
N ALA A 6 19.54 -66.09 15.69
CA ALA A 6 19.13 -64.76 15.18
C ALA A 6 20.05 -63.70 15.83
N ALA A 7 20.84 -62.99 15.02
CA ALA A 7 21.57 -61.83 15.45
C ALA A 7 20.69 -60.58 15.36
N ALA A 8 20.38 -59.97 16.49
CA ALA A 8 19.68 -58.70 16.58
C ALA A 8 20.69 -57.56 16.44
N SER A 9 20.62 -56.82 15.31
CA SER A 9 21.42 -55.60 15.12
C SER A 9 20.69 -54.43 15.80
N LEU A 10 21.26 -53.90 16.89
CA LEU A 10 20.86 -52.63 17.50
C LEU A 10 21.36 -51.48 16.61
N LEU A 11 20.42 -50.82 15.91
CA LEU A 11 20.71 -49.50 15.31
C LEU A 11 20.63 -48.46 16.45
N ALA A 12 21.80 -47.94 16.84
CA ALA A 12 21.89 -46.79 17.72
C ALA A 12 21.53 -45.53 16.89
N LEU A 13 20.30 -44.99 17.08
CA LEU A 13 19.94 -43.68 16.64
C LEU A 13 20.70 -42.65 17.50
N SER A 14 21.79 -42.12 16.99
CA SER A 14 22.45 -40.95 17.53
C SER A 14 21.55 -39.73 17.22
N SER A 15 20.69 -39.33 18.18
CA SER A 15 20.03 -38.03 18.18
C SER A 15 21.13 -36.98 18.41
N GLY A 16 21.65 -36.47 17.29
CA GLY A 16 22.51 -35.30 17.33
C GLY A 16 21.72 -34.12 17.93
N PHE A 17 22.01 -33.78 19.17
CA PHE A 17 21.65 -32.49 19.73
C PHE A 17 22.36 -31.43 18.90
N VAL A 18 21.66 -30.81 17.96
CA VAL A 18 22.08 -29.53 17.41
C VAL A 18 21.94 -28.57 18.58
N ALA A 19 23.07 -28.18 19.17
CA ALA A 19 23.09 -27.10 20.16
C ALA A 19 22.47 -25.88 19.48
N ALA A 20 21.39 -25.36 20.04
CA ALA A 20 20.85 -24.09 19.59
C ALA A 20 22.00 -23.08 19.70
N ALA A 21 22.44 -22.52 18.58
CA ALA A 21 23.41 -21.44 18.61
C ALA A 21 22.79 -20.33 19.46
N ASN A 22 23.51 -19.87 20.47
CA ASN A 22 23.05 -18.73 21.28
C ASN A 22 22.96 -17.53 20.36
N ALA A 23 21.83 -16.83 20.41
CA ALA A 23 21.64 -15.59 19.67
C ALA A 23 22.65 -14.53 20.16
N GLU A 24 23.39 -13.94 19.24
CA GLU A 24 24.41 -12.95 19.51
C GLU A 24 23.94 -11.54 19.15
N THR A 25 24.55 -10.54 19.79
CA THR A 25 24.36 -9.14 19.43
C THR A 25 25.64 -8.60 18.78
N TYR A 26 25.49 -8.08 17.55
CA TYR A 26 26.59 -7.47 16.81
C TYR A 26 26.39 -5.97 16.72
N TYR A 27 27.48 -5.23 16.83
CA TYR A 27 27.51 -3.77 16.74
C TYR A 27 28.29 -3.34 15.49
N VAL A 28 27.77 -2.32 14.80
CA VAL A 28 28.41 -1.76 13.61
C VAL A 28 28.43 -0.24 13.74
N SER A 29 29.61 0.36 13.53
CA SER A 29 29.80 1.82 13.61
C SER A 29 30.75 2.28 12.51
N SER A 30 30.28 3.17 11.63
CA SER A 30 31.11 3.73 10.56
C SER A 30 32.27 4.60 11.09
N THR A 31 32.14 5.11 12.30
CA THR A 31 33.10 6.07 12.90
C THR A 31 34.05 5.43 13.90
N GLN A 32 33.61 4.43 14.67
CA GLN A 32 34.37 3.80 15.76
C GLN A 32 34.74 2.37 15.45
N GLY A 33 34.22 1.79 14.37
CA GLY A 33 34.36 0.38 14.03
C GLY A 33 35.68 0.04 13.34
N ASP A 34 36.02 -1.25 13.44
CA ASP A 34 37.09 -1.90 12.69
C ASP A 34 36.62 -3.31 12.31
N ASP A 35 36.73 -3.69 11.04
CA ASP A 35 36.27 -5.00 10.54
C ASP A 35 37.12 -6.17 11.02
N SER A 36 38.26 -5.91 11.67
CA SER A 36 39.06 -6.91 12.36
C SER A 36 38.52 -7.26 13.75
N PHE A 37 37.62 -6.45 14.32
CA PHE A 37 36.99 -6.76 15.60
C PHE A 37 36.00 -7.91 15.46
N ASN A 38 35.62 -8.50 16.60
CA ASN A 38 34.62 -9.56 16.63
C ASN A 38 33.18 -9.03 16.47
N GLY A 39 32.94 -7.72 16.68
CA GLY A 39 31.66 -7.05 16.57
C GLY A 39 30.68 -7.28 17.72
N THR A 40 31.02 -8.08 18.73
CA THR A 40 30.09 -8.48 19.82
C THR A 40 30.05 -7.49 20.98
N SER A 41 30.77 -6.38 20.91
CA SER A 41 30.77 -5.31 21.91
C SER A 41 30.57 -3.95 21.29
N PRO A 42 29.86 -3.02 21.93
CA PRO A 42 29.74 -1.64 21.46
C PRO A 42 31.09 -0.88 21.47
N THR A 43 32.10 -1.37 22.18
CA THR A 43 33.45 -0.81 22.20
C THR A 43 34.38 -1.43 21.13
N GLN A 44 33.95 -2.50 20.47
CA GLN A 44 34.65 -3.17 19.40
C GLN A 44 33.69 -3.51 18.24
N PRO A 45 33.00 -2.51 17.67
CA PRO A 45 32.04 -2.74 16.61
C PRO A 45 32.73 -3.01 15.27
N TRP A 46 32.08 -3.66 14.34
CA TRP A 46 32.48 -3.67 12.93
C TRP A 46 32.36 -2.28 12.32
N ARG A 47 33.11 -2.03 11.25
CA ARG A 47 33.07 -0.75 10.55
C ARG A 47 32.06 -0.73 9.42
N SER A 48 32.10 -1.74 8.54
CA SER A 48 31.43 -1.71 7.25
C SER A 48 30.12 -2.53 7.22
N LEU A 49 29.17 -2.10 6.37
CA LEU A 49 27.99 -2.90 6.06
C LEU A 49 28.34 -4.08 5.15
N SER A 50 29.41 -4.00 4.37
CA SER A 50 29.89 -5.13 3.58
C SER A 50 30.36 -6.29 4.46
N ARG A 51 31.00 -6.00 5.61
CA ARG A 51 31.34 -7.02 6.61
C ARG A 51 30.06 -7.69 7.16
N LEU A 52 29.06 -6.91 7.51
CA LEU A 52 27.77 -7.41 7.98
C LEU A 52 27.05 -8.24 6.90
N SER A 53 27.02 -7.75 5.66
CA SER A 53 26.31 -8.40 4.55
C SER A 53 26.87 -9.79 4.22
N THR A 54 28.14 -10.02 4.46
CA THR A 54 28.83 -11.32 4.21
C THR A 54 28.84 -12.22 5.43
N PHE A 55 28.55 -11.69 6.61
CA PHE A 55 28.60 -12.46 7.86
C PHE A 55 27.48 -13.51 7.93
N PRO A 56 27.75 -14.74 8.40
CA PRO A 56 26.77 -15.82 8.46
C PRO A 56 25.86 -15.69 9.70
N LEU A 57 25.05 -14.61 9.77
CA LEU A 57 24.08 -14.41 10.86
C LEU A 57 23.23 -15.67 11.09
N GLN A 58 22.95 -15.95 12.35
CA GLN A 58 22.14 -17.08 12.80
C GLN A 58 20.76 -16.64 13.26
N PRO A 59 19.77 -17.55 13.31
CA PRO A 59 18.46 -17.24 13.87
C PRO A 59 18.55 -16.68 15.29
N GLY A 60 17.95 -15.49 15.49
CA GLY A 60 17.94 -14.78 16.78
C GLY A 60 18.99 -13.69 16.89
N ASP A 61 19.96 -13.63 15.99
CA ASP A 61 20.99 -12.60 16.02
C ASP A 61 20.39 -11.20 15.90
N GLN A 62 20.98 -10.29 16.68
CA GLN A 62 20.63 -8.87 16.70
C GLN A 62 21.79 -8.06 16.14
N VAL A 63 21.52 -7.18 15.21
CA VAL A 63 22.51 -6.23 14.69
C VAL A 63 22.11 -4.83 15.09
N LYS A 64 23.01 -4.14 15.75
CA LYS A 64 22.86 -2.76 16.24
C LYS A 64 23.74 -1.84 15.42
N LEU A 65 23.14 -1.09 14.50
CA LEU A 65 23.81 -0.03 13.78
C LEU A 65 23.86 1.21 14.69
N MET A 66 25.07 1.64 15.07
CA MET A 66 25.23 2.69 16.10
C MET A 66 24.74 4.05 15.57
N ALA A 67 23.94 4.72 16.37
CA ALA A 67 23.39 6.06 16.08
C ALA A 67 24.50 7.05 15.67
N GLY A 68 24.19 7.95 14.74
CA GLY A 68 25.13 8.91 14.16
C GLY A 68 26.08 8.32 13.12
N SER A 69 26.07 7.01 12.90
CA SER A 69 26.85 6.39 11.81
C SER A 69 26.19 6.64 10.46
N VAL A 70 27.02 6.84 9.43
CA VAL A 70 26.60 6.97 8.03
C VAL A 70 27.48 6.07 7.17
N TRP A 71 26.83 5.19 6.39
CA TRP A 71 27.52 4.34 5.43
C TRP A 71 27.11 4.72 4.01
N ARG A 72 28.09 4.86 3.13
CA ARG A 72 27.89 5.06 1.68
C ARG A 72 28.02 3.75 0.91
N GLU A 73 27.35 2.74 1.39
CA GLU A 73 27.32 1.40 0.82
C GLU A 73 25.97 0.75 1.14
N PRO A 74 25.51 -0.22 0.34
CA PRO A 74 24.27 -0.92 0.62
C PRO A 74 24.42 -1.90 1.78
N LEU A 75 23.30 -2.10 2.51
CA LEU A 75 23.13 -3.22 3.43
C LEU A 75 22.35 -4.33 2.73
N THR A 76 22.90 -5.53 2.60
CA THR A 76 22.20 -6.66 2.00
C THR A 76 22.14 -7.84 2.96
N LEU A 77 20.94 -8.27 3.31
CA LEU A 77 20.64 -9.36 4.24
C LEU A 77 20.17 -10.58 3.44
N THR A 78 20.90 -11.69 3.53
CA THR A 78 20.62 -12.95 2.81
C THR A 78 20.41 -14.13 3.75
N ARG A 79 20.53 -13.91 5.06
CA ARG A 79 20.37 -14.95 6.08
C ARG A 79 18.99 -14.92 6.68
N SER A 80 18.43 -16.07 6.95
CA SER A 80 17.12 -16.24 7.55
C SER A 80 17.20 -16.42 9.05
N GLY A 81 16.30 -15.78 9.74
CA GLY A 81 15.94 -16.13 11.11
C GLY A 81 15.00 -17.33 11.16
N SER A 82 14.29 -17.47 12.25
CA SER A 82 13.18 -18.39 12.39
C SER A 82 11.97 -17.68 13.04
N GLU A 83 10.82 -18.32 13.01
CA GLU A 83 9.59 -17.74 13.56
C GLU A 83 9.75 -17.28 15.02
N LYS A 84 10.45 -18.07 15.84
CA LYS A 84 10.70 -17.78 17.25
C LYS A 84 11.97 -16.99 17.52
N ALA A 85 12.83 -16.88 16.53
CA ALA A 85 14.14 -16.25 16.63
C ALA A 85 14.48 -15.49 15.33
N PRO A 86 13.77 -14.38 15.03
CA PRO A 86 14.05 -13.58 13.83
C PRO A 86 15.44 -12.92 13.93
N ILE A 87 16.07 -12.70 12.79
CA ILE A 87 17.22 -11.80 12.71
C ILE A 87 16.71 -10.37 12.75
N THR A 88 17.30 -9.52 13.59
CA THR A 88 16.91 -8.12 13.73
C THR A 88 18.07 -7.17 13.41
N VAL A 89 17.77 -6.11 12.64
CA VAL A 89 18.70 -5.01 12.39
C VAL A 89 18.02 -3.70 12.79
N THR A 90 18.67 -2.94 13.67
CA THR A 90 18.09 -1.70 14.19
C THR A 90 19.15 -0.63 14.40
N SER A 91 18.72 0.64 14.35
CA SER A 91 19.52 1.75 14.89
C SER A 91 19.57 1.68 16.43
N ASP A 92 20.73 1.88 17.01
CA ASP A 92 20.95 1.76 18.47
C ASP A 92 21.72 2.94 19.03
N GLY A 93 21.32 3.41 20.18
CA GLY A 93 21.94 4.53 20.88
C GLY A 93 21.12 5.81 20.82
N THR A 94 21.66 6.87 21.42
CA THR A 94 21.08 8.23 21.41
C THR A 94 21.68 9.08 20.30
N GLY A 95 20.87 9.92 19.68
CA GLY A 95 21.29 10.82 18.61
C GLY A 95 20.62 10.51 17.26
N PRO A 96 21.17 11.01 16.15
CA PRO A 96 20.61 10.77 14.83
C PRO A 96 20.57 9.28 14.50
N ARG A 97 19.53 8.85 13.78
CA ARG A 97 19.40 7.47 13.31
C ARG A 97 20.64 7.02 12.52
N ALA A 98 21.01 5.78 12.65
CA ALA A 98 21.99 5.16 11.77
C ALA A 98 21.51 5.25 10.32
N ARG A 99 22.34 5.80 9.40
CA ARG A 99 21.96 6.08 8.03
C ARG A 99 22.68 5.16 7.03
N VAL A 100 21.89 4.50 6.21
CA VAL A 100 22.36 3.75 5.04
C VAL A 100 22.11 4.62 3.80
N ASP A 101 23.17 5.17 3.24
CA ASP A 101 23.17 6.00 2.03
C ASP A 101 23.85 5.21 0.90
N ALA A 102 23.08 4.65 -0.03
CA ALA A 102 23.69 3.93 -1.14
C ALA A 102 24.29 4.85 -2.21
N GLY A 103 24.11 6.18 -2.11
CA GLY A 103 24.73 7.16 -3.00
C GLY A 103 24.41 7.00 -4.48
N GLY A 104 23.33 6.29 -4.79
CA GLY A 104 22.91 5.99 -6.15
C GLY A 104 23.77 4.97 -6.91
N VAL A 105 24.72 4.33 -6.24
CA VAL A 105 25.60 3.34 -6.89
C VAL A 105 25.07 1.91 -6.82
N SER A 106 24.06 1.67 -5.96
CA SER A 106 23.39 0.38 -5.80
C SER A 106 21.91 0.46 -6.20
N PRO A 107 21.33 -0.62 -6.73
CA PRO A 107 19.90 -0.67 -7.03
C PRO A 107 19.03 -0.62 -5.77
N HIS A 108 19.57 -0.83 -4.58
CA HIS A 108 18.88 -0.69 -3.30
C HIS A 108 19.86 -0.18 -2.23
N ALA A 109 19.34 0.56 -1.27
CA ALA A 109 20.13 0.94 -0.09
C ALA A 109 20.07 -0.17 0.97
N VAL A 110 18.89 -0.70 1.26
CA VAL A 110 18.70 -1.87 2.13
C VAL A 110 18.03 -2.98 1.34
N GLY A 111 18.64 -4.16 1.28
CA GLY A 111 18.13 -5.36 0.61
C GLY A 111 17.88 -6.50 1.58
N ILE A 112 16.71 -7.11 1.53
CA ILE A 112 16.40 -8.41 2.14
C ILE A 112 16.14 -9.37 0.99
N ILE A 113 17.10 -10.24 0.72
CA ILE A 113 17.12 -11.05 -0.50
C ILE A 113 17.04 -12.52 -0.14
N ASN A 114 15.95 -13.17 -0.56
CA ASN A 114 15.71 -14.59 -0.34
C ASN A 114 15.91 -15.03 1.14
N ALA A 115 15.43 -14.20 2.08
CA ALA A 115 15.56 -14.45 3.51
C ALA A 115 14.18 -14.45 4.20
N ASP A 116 14.03 -15.32 5.20
CA ASP A 116 12.84 -15.43 6.06
C ASP A 116 13.11 -14.84 7.43
N TYR A 117 12.06 -14.38 8.09
CA TYR A 117 12.08 -13.94 9.50
C TYR A 117 13.17 -12.90 9.78
N VAL A 118 13.12 -11.81 9.03
CA VAL A 118 14.02 -10.65 9.16
C VAL A 118 13.21 -9.42 9.54
N THR A 119 13.69 -8.70 10.54
CA THR A 119 13.15 -7.40 10.95
C THR A 119 14.22 -6.32 10.74
N VAL A 120 13.87 -5.26 9.99
CA VAL A 120 14.69 -4.05 9.89
C VAL A 120 13.90 -2.88 10.43
N SER A 121 14.50 -2.10 11.33
CA SER A 121 13.78 -1.01 12.00
C SER A 121 14.67 0.18 12.38
N GLY A 122 14.05 1.36 12.44
CA GLY A 122 14.65 2.56 13.03
C GLY A 122 15.79 3.20 12.23
N LEU A 123 16.03 2.78 10.99
CA LEU A 123 17.11 3.32 10.16
C LEU A 123 16.64 4.54 9.36
N GLU A 124 17.58 5.43 9.05
CA GLU A 124 17.47 6.40 7.98
C GLU A 124 18.04 5.80 6.69
N VAL A 125 17.35 5.96 5.57
CA VAL A 125 17.71 5.31 4.29
C VAL A 125 17.61 6.32 3.15
N THR A 126 18.70 6.48 2.39
CA THR A 126 18.74 7.30 1.18
C THR A 126 19.41 6.55 0.02
N ASN A 127 19.03 6.90 -1.21
CA ASN A 127 19.67 6.34 -2.41
C ASN A 127 19.57 7.37 -3.55
N ASP A 128 20.27 8.47 -3.39
CA ASP A 128 20.19 9.62 -4.28
C ASP A 128 21.33 9.69 -5.27
N SER A 129 20.98 9.96 -6.53
CA SER A 129 21.94 10.28 -7.58
C SER A 129 21.24 11.02 -8.72
N PRO A 130 21.88 12.01 -9.37
CA PRO A 130 21.33 12.67 -10.54
C PRO A 130 21.33 11.79 -11.80
N LEU A 131 22.06 10.69 -11.80
CA LEU A 131 22.14 9.78 -12.95
C LEU A 131 20.90 8.90 -12.99
N PRO A 132 20.22 8.74 -14.14
CA PRO A 132 19.08 7.84 -14.27
C PRO A 132 19.49 6.39 -13.98
N ALA A 133 18.77 5.73 -13.09
CA ALA A 133 18.93 4.30 -12.84
C ALA A 133 17.71 3.76 -12.07
N HIS A 134 17.58 2.45 -12.06
CA HIS A 134 16.62 1.77 -11.20
C HIS A 134 17.13 1.79 -9.75
N ARG A 135 16.34 2.36 -8.83
CA ARG A 135 16.73 2.48 -7.41
C ARG A 135 15.56 2.30 -6.47
N THR A 136 15.85 1.66 -5.37
CA THR A 136 14.93 1.55 -4.22
C THR A 136 15.63 1.97 -2.93
N GLY A 137 14.85 2.47 -1.98
CA GLY A 137 15.34 2.64 -0.62
C GLY A 137 15.48 1.27 0.06
N VAL A 138 14.36 0.57 0.23
CA VAL A 138 14.31 -0.79 0.79
C VAL A 138 13.76 -1.76 -0.25
N LEU A 139 14.51 -2.80 -0.57
CA LEU A 139 14.11 -3.90 -1.43
C LEU A 139 13.92 -5.18 -0.61
N ILE A 140 12.74 -5.76 -0.68
CA ILE A 140 12.44 -7.09 -0.15
C ILE A 140 12.21 -7.99 -1.38
N SER A 141 13.13 -8.90 -1.67
CA SER A 141 13.04 -9.73 -2.88
C SER A 141 13.06 -11.21 -2.53
N ALA A 142 12.06 -11.93 -3.02
CA ALA A 142 12.00 -13.37 -3.02
C ALA A 142 11.91 -13.85 -4.48
N GLU A 143 12.85 -14.69 -4.89
CA GLU A 143 12.93 -15.20 -6.26
C GLU A 143 13.18 -16.72 -6.26
N ASP A 144 12.36 -17.47 -7.02
CA ASP A 144 12.45 -18.93 -7.18
C ASP A 144 12.56 -19.69 -5.83
N ARG A 145 11.79 -19.25 -4.81
CA ARG A 145 11.96 -19.71 -3.43
C ARG A 145 10.71 -20.39 -2.83
N GLY A 146 9.55 -20.33 -3.49
CA GLY A 146 8.30 -20.80 -2.91
C GLY A 146 7.69 -19.75 -1.95
N THR A 147 7.67 -20.01 -0.65
CA THR A 147 7.07 -19.07 0.32
C THR A 147 8.13 -18.48 1.25
N THR A 148 8.27 -17.16 1.22
CA THR A 148 9.09 -16.36 2.14
C THR A 148 8.22 -15.82 3.27
N ARG A 149 8.68 -15.93 4.53
CA ARG A 149 7.86 -15.65 5.72
C ARG A 149 8.49 -14.64 6.66
N GLY A 150 7.60 -13.94 7.41
CA GLY A 150 7.99 -13.23 8.62
C GLY A 150 8.86 -12.00 8.42
N ILE A 151 8.65 -11.23 7.36
CA ILE A 151 9.42 -10.00 7.10
C ILE A 151 8.75 -8.79 7.75
N ARG A 152 9.53 -7.94 8.41
CA ARG A 152 9.08 -6.72 9.08
C ARG A 152 9.96 -5.53 8.69
N ILE A 153 9.35 -4.50 8.13
CA ILE A 153 9.98 -3.19 7.88
C ILE A 153 9.21 -2.15 8.68
N ARG A 154 9.85 -1.57 9.67
CA ARG A 154 9.13 -0.67 10.58
C ARG A 154 9.98 0.48 11.10
N ASP A 155 9.30 1.58 11.44
CA ASP A 155 9.90 2.74 12.09
C ASP A 155 11.07 3.36 11.28
N MET A 156 11.07 3.15 9.95
CA MET A 156 12.11 3.62 9.04
C MET A 156 11.85 5.07 8.61
N TYR A 157 12.92 5.81 8.35
CA TYR A 157 12.88 7.09 7.66
C TYR A 157 13.56 6.96 6.29
N ILE A 158 12.79 6.87 5.23
CA ILE A 158 13.25 6.59 3.87
C ILE A 158 12.99 7.84 3.04
N HIS A 159 14.04 8.46 2.53
CA HIS A 159 13.88 9.70 1.78
C HIS A 159 14.98 9.88 0.74
N ASP A 160 14.76 10.82 -0.18
CA ASP A 160 15.73 11.13 -1.22
C ASP A 160 16.19 9.86 -1.97
N VAL A 161 15.22 9.09 -2.45
CA VAL A 161 15.47 7.95 -3.33
C VAL A 161 15.18 8.39 -4.75
N ARG A 162 16.23 8.77 -5.49
CA ARG A 162 16.09 9.27 -6.85
C ARG A 162 16.39 8.17 -7.86
N GLY A 163 15.37 7.75 -8.60
CA GLY A 163 15.44 6.72 -9.63
C GLY A 163 14.77 7.16 -10.93
N THR A 164 14.59 6.23 -11.86
CA THR A 164 13.74 6.47 -13.03
C THR A 164 12.26 6.45 -12.64
N ASN A 165 11.44 7.24 -13.35
CA ASN A 165 10.01 7.31 -13.10
C ASN A 165 9.17 6.44 -14.06
N ASP A 166 9.81 5.68 -14.97
CA ASP A 166 9.18 4.88 -16.01
C ASP A 166 8.68 3.51 -15.52
N ARG A 167 9.25 2.97 -14.44
CA ARG A 167 8.95 1.63 -13.92
C ARG A 167 8.37 1.68 -12.51
N LYS A 168 7.26 0.98 -12.29
CA LYS A 168 6.56 0.93 -10.99
C LYS A 168 7.32 0.21 -9.86
N ASP A 169 8.42 -0.47 -10.17
CA ASP A 169 9.26 -1.20 -9.23
C ASP A 169 10.50 -0.40 -8.73
N ASN A 170 10.54 0.91 -9.00
CA ASN A 170 11.37 1.88 -8.29
C ASN A 170 10.61 2.44 -7.09
N GLY A 171 11.29 2.89 -6.06
CA GLY A 171 10.61 3.60 -4.99
C GLY A 171 11.22 3.51 -3.61
N GLY A 172 10.44 3.93 -2.61
CA GLY A 172 10.84 3.93 -1.21
C GLY A 172 10.98 2.51 -0.65
N ILE A 173 9.90 1.75 -0.65
CA ILE A 173 9.87 0.35 -0.22
C ILE A 173 9.26 -0.50 -1.33
N VAL A 174 10.00 -1.48 -1.81
CA VAL A 174 9.52 -2.42 -2.83
C VAL A 174 9.63 -3.85 -2.31
N PHE A 175 8.51 -4.59 -2.34
CA PHE A 175 8.51 -6.02 -2.09
C PHE A 175 8.20 -6.78 -3.39
N ARG A 176 9.07 -7.71 -3.76
CA ARG A 176 9.00 -8.43 -5.02
C ARG A 176 9.02 -9.93 -4.80
N ALA A 177 8.01 -10.62 -5.32
CA ALA A 177 7.91 -12.07 -5.34
C ALA A 177 7.83 -12.54 -6.80
N THR A 178 8.89 -13.14 -7.31
CA THR A 178 9.00 -13.61 -8.69
C THR A 178 9.48 -15.05 -8.74
N GLY A 179 9.02 -15.81 -9.72
CA GLY A 179 9.40 -17.21 -9.80
C GLY A 179 9.24 -17.79 -11.19
N GLN A 180 10.36 -17.93 -11.90
CA GLN A 180 10.43 -18.57 -13.21
C GLN A 180 10.52 -20.10 -13.11
N LYS A 181 11.19 -20.60 -12.09
CA LYS A 181 11.39 -22.02 -11.81
C LYS A 181 10.46 -22.53 -10.72
N LEU A 182 10.25 -21.71 -9.70
CA LEU A 182 9.41 -22.05 -8.56
C LEU A 182 8.49 -20.86 -8.24
N PRO A 183 7.16 -21.02 -8.31
CA PRO A 183 6.23 -19.97 -7.90
C PRO A 183 6.58 -19.42 -6.52
N THR A 184 6.61 -18.09 -6.40
CA THR A 184 7.14 -17.42 -5.21
C THR A 184 6.15 -16.40 -4.66
N ARG A 185 5.99 -16.37 -3.32
CA ARG A 185 5.12 -15.44 -2.60
C ARG A 185 5.67 -15.08 -1.23
N PHE A 186 5.12 -14.05 -0.65
CA PHE A 186 5.26 -13.75 0.78
C PHE A 186 4.09 -14.34 1.57
N ASP A 187 4.35 -14.76 2.79
CA ASP A 187 3.36 -15.08 3.82
C ASP A 187 3.80 -14.42 5.13
N ASP A 188 3.00 -13.46 5.63
CA ASP A 188 3.32 -12.65 6.80
C ASP A 188 4.43 -11.58 6.56
N LEU A 189 4.11 -10.61 5.69
CA LEU A 189 4.89 -9.40 5.44
C LEU A 189 4.21 -8.19 6.10
N ILE A 190 4.92 -7.48 6.99
CA ILE A 190 4.40 -6.25 7.60
C ILE A 190 5.32 -5.07 7.29
N ILE A 191 4.73 -3.99 6.75
CA ILE A 191 5.36 -2.70 6.50
C ILE A 191 4.59 -1.66 7.32
N GLU A 192 5.18 -1.17 8.41
CA GLU A 192 4.44 -0.34 9.36
C GLU A 192 5.26 0.80 9.96
N ARG A 193 4.60 1.94 10.22
CA ARG A 193 5.16 3.12 10.87
C ARG A 193 6.43 3.64 10.19
N ASN A 194 6.46 3.60 8.86
CA ASN A 194 7.55 4.16 8.09
C ASN A 194 7.17 5.55 7.57
N ILE A 195 8.16 6.41 7.43
CA ILE A 195 8.07 7.66 6.68
C ILE A 195 8.78 7.43 5.35
N VAL A 196 8.08 7.66 4.24
CA VAL A 196 8.61 7.59 2.88
C VAL A 196 8.39 8.95 2.23
N TRP A 197 9.46 9.67 1.96
CA TRP A 197 9.39 11.07 1.56
C TRP A 197 10.37 11.40 0.44
N ARG A 198 9.92 12.20 -0.54
CA ARG A 198 10.72 12.60 -1.70
C ARG A 198 11.39 11.41 -2.40
N VAL A 199 10.58 10.47 -2.86
CA VAL A 199 11.08 9.32 -3.62
C VAL A 199 10.53 9.33 -5.04
N ASP A 200 11.33 8.91 -5.99
CA ASP A 200 10.87 8.76 -7.36
C ASP A 200 10.10 7.44 -7.53
N ARG A 201 9.11 7.49 -8.38
CA ARG A 201 8.14 6.49 -8.77
C ARG A 201 7.20 6.11 -7.62
N SER A 202 7.41 5.03 -6.88
CA SER A 202 6.41 4.48 -5.95
C SER A 202 6.82 4.70 -4.49
N GLY A 203 5.88 5.02 -3.63
CA GLY A 203 6.14 5.08 -2.18
C GLY A 203 6.37 3.68 -1.61
N ILE A 204 5.32 2.83 -1.63
CA ILE A 204 5.37 1.43 -1.20
C ILE A 204 4.72 0.58 -2.30
N ALA A 205 5.46 -0.35 -2.91
CA ALA A 205 4.97 -1.13 -4.04
C ALA A 205 5.24 -2.63 -3.92
N GLY A 206 4.24 -3.42 -4.27
CA GLY A 206 4.35 -4.86 -4.47
C GLY A 206 4.54 -5.21 -5.94
N ILE A 207 5.40 -6.17 -6.21
CA ILE A 207 5.66 -6.70 -7.56
C ILE A 207 5.52 -8.22 -7.50
N SER A 208 4.77 -8.78 -8.45
CA SER A 208 4.63 -10.24 -8.59
C SER A 208 4.44 -10.59 -10.07
N ASP A 209 4.94 -11.73 -10.46
CA ASP A 209 4.68 -12.36 -11.75
C ASP A 209 3.63 -13.50 -11.66
N GLN A 210 3.19 -13.83 -10.46
CA GLN A 210 2.18 -14.86 -10.17
C GLN A 210 0.79 -14.22 -10.03
N VAL A 211 0.33 -13.54 -11.07
CA VAL A 211 -0.81 -12.61 -11.00
C VAL A 211 -1.96 -12.94 -11.95
N THR A 212 -1.80 -13.89 -12.85
CA THR A 212 -2.86 -14.33 -13.78
C THR A 212 -3.69 -15.45 -13.18
N SER A 213 -4.86 -15.74 -13.73
CA SER A 213 -5.70 -16.84 -13.28
C SER A 213 -5.03 -18.21 -13.45
N SER A 214 -4.14 -18.33 -14.44
CA SER A 214 -3.41 -19.59 -14.73
C SER A 214 -2.20 -19.85 -13.85
N ASN A 215 -1.62 -18.78 -13.26
CA ASN A 215 -0.44 -18.89 -12.38
C ASN A 215 -0.66 -18.24 -11.00
N TRP A 216 -1.91 -18.15 -10.54
CA TRP A 216 -2.27 -17.45 -9.32
C TRP A 216 -1.63 -18.06 -8.08
N PHE A 217 -0.60 -17.40 -7.56
CA PHE A 217 0.09 -17.77 -6.32
C PHE A 217 0.37 -16.52 -5.49
N PRO A 218 -0.68 -15.90 -4.93
CA PRO A 218 -0.60 -14.58 -4.30
C PRO A 218 0.12 -14.59 -2.97
N SER A 219 0.73 -13.47 -2.64
CA SER A 219 1.21 -13.21 -1.28
C SER A 219 0.04 -13.11 -0.31
N GLU A 220 0.22 -13.64 0.89
CA GLU A 220 -0.81 -13.70 1.96
C GLU A 220 -0.34 -12.96 3.22
N LYS A 221 -1.28 -12.52 4.04
CA LYS A 221 -1.03 -11.78 5.30
C LYS A 221 -0.09 -10.58 5.07
N VAL A 222 -0.28 -9.88 3.96
CA VAL A 222 0.42 -8.64 3.70
C VAL A 222 -0.29 -7.52 4.45
N VAL A 223 0.44 -6.83 5.33
CA VAL A 223 -0.09 -5.70 6.11
C VAL A 223 0.77 -4.46 5.84
N ILE A 224 0.14 -3.40 5.33
CA ILE A 224 0.76 -2.09 5.13
C ILE A 224 -0.03 -1.11 6.00
N ARG A 225 0.56 -0.63 7.10
CA ARG A 225 -0.19 0.21 8.04
C ARG A 225 0.66 1.29 8.70
N ASP A 226 -0.03 2.37 9.07
CA ASP A 226 0.57 3.45 9.84
C ASP A 226 1.76 4.11 9.16
N ASN A 227 1.84 4.04 7.82
CA ASN A 227 2.90 4.68 7.08
C ASN A 227 2.49 6.09 6.65
N TYR A 228 3.45 6.99 6.61
CA TYR A 228 3.35 8.30 5.99
C TYR A 228 4.13 8.31 4.68
N VAL A 229 3.45 8.61 3.59
CA VAL A 229 4.02 8.64 2.23
C VAL A 229 3.73 9.99 1.62
N GLU A 230 4.76 10.76 1.28
CA GLU A 230 4.59 12.10 0.73
C GLU A 230 5.61 12.42 -0.36
N ASP A 231 5.17 13.23 -1.32
CA ASP A 231 5.98 13.68 -2.46
C ASP A 231 6.65 12.51 -3.19
N VAL A 232 5.81 11.64 -3.72
CA VAL A 232 6.27 10.53 -4.55
C VAL A 232 6.05 10.82 -6.03
N GLY A 233 6.99 10.36 -6.86
CA GLY A 233 6.96 10.62 -8.30
C GLY A 233 5.70 10.08 -8.97
N GLY A 234 5.29 8.87 -8.62
CA GLY A 234 4.12 8.18 -9.17
C GLY A 234 3.14 7.73 -8.09
N ASP A 235 3.06 6.43 -7.86
CA ASP A 235 2.05 5.83 -7.01
C ASP A 235 2.41 5.94 -5.52
N GLY A 236 1.40 6.16 -4.67
CA GLY A 236 1.62 6.20 -3.23
C GLY A 236 1.83 4.80 -2.63
N ILE A 237 0.77 4.00 -2.51
CA ILE A 237 0.82 2.62 -1.98
C ILE A 237 0.12 1.67 -2.95
N VAL A 238 0.84 0.63 -3.42
CA VAL A 238 0.37 -0.30 -4.44
C VAL A 238 0.73 -1.75 -4.08
N PRO A 239 -0.08 -2.48 -3.32
CA PRO A 239 0.08 -3.94 -3.26
C PRO A 239 -0.34 -4.58 -4.59
N ARG A 240 0.40 -5.59 -5.02
CA ARG A 240 0.10 -6.39 -6.22
C ARG A 240 0.32 -7.87 -5.94
N GLY A 241 -0.50 -8.72 -6.53
CA GLY A 241 -0.37 -10.16 -6.38
C GLY A 241 -0.61 -10.61 -4.92
N THR A 242 -1.68 -10.09 -4.29
CA THR A 242 -1.98 -10.39 -2.88
C THR A 242 -3.38 -10.97 -2.71
N ASN A 243 -3.55 -11.80 -1.68
CA ASN A 243 -4.84 -12.28 -1.23
C ASN A 243 -5.04 -11.94 0.25
N GLY A 244 -6.08 -11.15 0.55
CA GLY A 244 -6.39 -10.70 1.89
C GLY A 244 -5.43 -9.65 2.44
N ALA A 245 -4.86 -8.79 1.59
CA ALA A 245 -4.02 -7.69 2.05
C ALA A 245 -4.82 -6.71 2.92
N LEU A 246 -4.18 -6.23 3.99
CA LEU A 246 -4.70 -5.19 4.87
C LEU A 246 -3.88 -3.91 4.71
N ILE A 247 -4.53 -2.88 4.18
CA ILE A 247 -3.94 -1.54 4.03
C ILE A 247 -4.72 -0.59 4.94
N GLU A 248 -4.14 -0.19 6.07
CA GLU A 248 -4.87 0.58 7.07
C GLU A 248 -4.08 1.71 7.72
N HIS A 249 -4.76 2.80 8.04
CA HIS A 249 -4.18 3.96 8.73
C HIS A 249 -2.94 4.55 8.05
N ASN A 250 -2.81 4.42 6.73
CA ASN A 250 -1.75 5.08 5.99
C ASN A 250 -2.20 6.49 5.60
N ILE A 251 -1.24 7.39 5.48
CA ILE A 251 -1.43 8.74 4.99
C ILE A 251 -0.58 8.89 3.73
N VAL A 252 -1.23 9.18 2.60
CA VAL A 252 -0.57 9.38 1.31
C VAL A 252 -0.90 10.77 0.79
N ARG A 253 0.13 11.59 0.58
CA ARG A 253 -0.02 12.95 0.06
C ARG A 253 0.92 13.19 -1.10
N TYR A 254 0.47 13.99 -2.08
CA TYR A 254 1.26 14.44 -3.22
C TYR A 254 1.84 13.28 -4.05
N ALA A 255 1.04 12.25 -4.30
CA ALA A 255 1.37 11.21 -5.28
C ALA A 255 1.21 11.74 -6.72
N GLY A 256 1.92 11.13 -7.69
CA GLY A 256 1.84 11.48 -9.09
C GLY A 256 2.52 12.81 -9.45
N SER A 257 3.55 13.20 -8.69
CA SER A 257 4.19 14.52 -8.85
C SER A 257 5.17 14.59 -10.02
N ARG A 258 5.75 13.47 -10.47
CA ARG A 258 6.84 13.44 -11.47
C ARG A 258 6.73 12.31 -12.50
N ALA A 259 6.12 11.19 -12.16
CA ALA A 259 6.07 10.03 -13.05
C ALA A 259 5.06 10.23 -14.19
N PRO A 260 5.40 9.83 -15.41
CA PRO A 260 4.45 9.82 -16.52
C PRO A 260 3.38 8.76 -16.33
N GLY A 261 2.26 8.93 -17.06
CA GLY A 261 1.19 7.94 -17.14
C GLY A 261 0.27 7.92 -15.91
N TYR A 262 -0.33 6.77 -15.70
CA TYR A 262 -1.44 6.56 -14.78
C TYR A 262 -0.94 6.26 -13.37
N ASN A 263 -1.33 7.09 -12.39
CA ASN A 263 -0.90 6.99 -11.00
C ASN A 263 -2.03 7.37 -10.05
N ALA A 264 -2.08 6.75 -8.89
CA ALA A 264 -3.08 7.05 -7.86
C ALA A 264 -2.47 7.06 -6.44
N GLY A 265 -3.25 7.47 -5.46
CA GLY A 265 -2.81 7.55 -4.07
C GLY A 265 -2.60 6.17 -3.46
N ILE A 266 -3.68 5.47 -3.15
CA ILE A 266 -3.67 4.11 -2.58
C ILE A 266 -4.53 3.21 -3.45
N TRP A 267 -3.92 2.24 -4.10
CA TRP A 267 -4.61 1.42 -5.06
C TRP A 267 -4.02 0.01 -5.17
N GLN A 268 -4.66 -0.85 -5.94
CA GLN A 268 -4.24 -2.23 -6.10
C GLN A 268 -4.66 -2.83 -7.43
N TRP A 269 -3.95 -3.86 -7.86
CA TRP A 269 -4.29 -4.66 -9.02
C TRP A 269 -3.83 -6.11 -8.87
N SER A 270 -4.50 -7.02 -9.56
CA SER A 270 -4.26 -8.47 -9.44
C SER A 270 -4.29 -8.91 -7.97
N THR A 271 -5.42 -8.65 -7.30
CA THR A 271 -5.59 -8.94 -5.88
C THR A 271 -6.94 -9.61 -5.60
N ASP A 272 -7.03 -10.28 -4.46
CA ASP A 272 -8.28 -10.85 -3.98
C ASP A 272 -8.49 -10.51 -2.48
N HIS A 273 -9.74 -10.24 -2.07
CA HIS A 273 -10.14 -9.98 -0.67
C HIS A 273 -9.33 -8.91 0.06
N SER A 274 -8.86 -7.88 -0.61
CA SER A 274 -8.14 -6.80 0.04
C SER A 274 -9.07 -5.90 0.86
N LEU A 275 -8.60 -5.48 2.04
CA LEU A 275 -9.26 -4.49 2.88
C LEU A 275 -8.40 -3.22 2.95
N ILE A 276 -8.91 -2.12 2.41
CA ILE A 276 -8.30 -0.80 2.43
C ILE A 276 -9.15 0.07 3.33
N GLN A 277 -8.67 0.35 4.56
CA GLN A 277 -9.49 1.04 5.56
C GLN A 277 -8.74 2.10 6.34
N LEU A 278 -9.50 3.14 6.75
CA LEU A 278 -9.00 4.20 7.64
C LEU A 278 -7.74 4.90 7.10
N ASN A 279 -7.57 4.96 5.78
CA ASN A 279 -6.46 5.66 5.15
C ASN A 279 -6.88 7.08 4.75
N GLU A 280 -5.91 7.99 4.71
CA GLU A 280 -6.01 9.28 4.04
C GLU A 280 -5.25 9.24 2.72
N ALA A 281 -5.88 9.71 1.63
CA ALA A 281 -5.22 9.94 0.36
C ALA A 281 -5.56 11.33 -0.15
N ALA A 282 -4.54 12.17 -0.38
CA ALA A 282 -4.77 13.58 -0.68
C ALA A 282 -3.74 14.17 -1.65
N TYR A 283 -4.17 15.23 -2.34
CA TYR A 283 -3.31 16.10 -3.14
C TYR A 283 -2.56 15.37 -4.25
N THR A 284 -3.15 14.32 -4.86
CA THR A 284 -2.56 13.72 -6.07
C THR A 284 -2.33 14.79 -7.14
N ARG A 285 -1.22 14.68 -7.90
CA ARG A 285 -0.77 15.73 -8.82
C ARG A 285 -1.07 15.45 -10.29
N THR A 286 -1.60 14.28 -10.63
CA THR A 286 -1.92 13.89 -12.00
C THR A 286 -3.43 13.80 -12.22
N ARG A 287 -3.87 14.02 -13.46
CA ARG A 287 -5.24 13.75 -13.95
C ARG A 287 -5.31 12.48 -14.80
N TYR A 288 -4.19 11.83 -15.04
CA TYR A 288 -4.13 10.49 -15.61
C TYR A 288 -4.29 9.50 -14.47
N ASP A 289 -5.51 9.02 -14.23
CA ASP A 289 -6.08 8.51 -13.02
C ASP A 289 -6.11 9.59 -11.93
N GLY A 290 -5.16 9.66 -11.05
CA GLY A 290 -5.03 10.72 -10.06
C GLY A 290 -6.08 10.68 -8.96
N GLN A 291 -6.82 9.57 -8.83
CA GLN A 291 -7.74 9.35 -7.71
C GLN A 291 -6.99 9.12 -6.42
N GLY A 292 -7.67 9.42 -5.30
CA GLY A 292 -7.16 9.06 -3.99
C GLY A 292 -7.06 7.55 -3.83
N PHE A 293 -8.05 6.81 -4.36
CA PHE A 293 -8.16 5.35 -4.26
C PHE A 293 -8.50 4.71 -5.61
N ASP A 294 -8.03 3.45 -5.81
CA ASP A 294 -8.32 2.71 -7.03
C ASP A 294 -8.37 1.20 -6.80
N SER A 295 -9.33 0.52 -7.41
CA SER A 295 -9.40 -0.92 -7.57
C SER A 295 -9.24 -1.24 -9.05
N ASP A 296 -8.03 -1.61 -9.45
CA ASP A 296 -7.66 -1.82 -10.83
C ASP A 296 -7.88 -3.29 -11.27
N PHE A 297 -7.53 -3.60 -12.49
CA PHE A 297 -7.86 -4.84 -13.16
C PHE A 297 -7.40 -6.11 -12.41
N ASN A 298 -7.99 -7.22 -12.79
CA ASN A 298 -7.73 -8.54 -12.21
C ASN A 298 -7.89 -8.56 -10.68
N SER A 299 -8.89 -7.83 -10.15
CA SER A 299 -9.14 -7.69 -8.72
C SER A 299 -10.52 -8.21 -8.32
N ARG A 300 -10.62 -8.85 -7.18
CA ARG A 300 -11.88 -9.38 -6.65
C ARG A 300 -12.08 -9.01 -5.19
N ARG A 301 -13.33 -8.70 -4.83
CA ARG A 301 -13.76 -8.52 -3.44
C ARG A 301 -12.91 -7.50 -2.65
N THR A 302 -12.49 -6.46 -3.33
CA THR A 302 -11.83 -5.31 -2.68
C THR A 302 -12.83 -4.56 -1.84
N THR A 303 -12.45 -4.18 -0.63
CA THR A 303 -13.29 -3.36 0.25
C THR A 303 -12.56 -2.08 0.64
N PHE A 304 -13.14 -0.93 0.28
CA PHE A 304 -12.72 0.40 0.76
C PHE A 304 -13.66 0.82 1.88
N LEU A 305 -13.12 1.00 3.09
CA LEU A 305 -13.92 1.20 4.29
C LEU A 305 -13.36 2.33 5.17
N TYR A 306 -14.19 3.32 5.49
CA TYR A 306 -13.80 4.42 6.38
C TYR A 306 -12.56 5.20 5.94
N ASN A 307 -12.29 5.30 4.64
CA ASN A 307 -11.19 6.10 4.12
C ASN A 307 -11.60 7.57 3.97
N TYR A 308 -10.61 8.43 4.02
CA TYR A 308 -10.75 9.85 3.72
C TYR A 308 -9.95 10.20 2.46
N SER A 309 -10.64 10.69 1.46
CA SER A 309 -10.07 11.18 0.19
C SER A 309 -10.29 12.68 0.10
N HIS A 310 -9.28 13.46 -0.24
CA HIS A 310 -9.50 14.88 -0.41
C HIS A 310 -8.49 15.58 -1.31
N ASP A 311 -8.97 16.58 -2.00
CA ASP A 311 -8.17 17.48 -2.83
C ASP A 311 -7.30 16.75 -3.88
N ASN A 312 -7.73 15.56 -4.32
CA ASN A 312 -7.05 14.77 -5.36
C ASN A 312 -7.44 15.27 -6.75
N ALA A 313 -6.47 15.43 -7.63
CA ALA A 313 -6.70 16.02 -8.96
C ALA A 313 -7.57 15.15 -9.87
N GLY A 314 -7.52 13.83 -9.74
CA GLY A 314 -8.25 12.86 -10.57
C GLY A 314 -9.63 12.49 -10.04
N GLY A 315 -9.83 12.49 -8.74
CA GLY A 315 -11.08 12.09 -8.09
C GLY A 315 -10.91 11.30 -6.81
N PHE A 316 -12.00 10.68 -6.36
CA PHE A 316 -11.99 9.87 -5.15
C PHE A 316 -11.64 8.41 -5.45
N LEU A 317 -12.47 7.72 -6.27
CA LEU A 317 -12.37 6.28 -6.46
C LEU A 317 -12.50 5.89 -7.94
N LEU A 318 -11.49 5.19 -8.44
CA LEU A 318 -11.55 4.46 -9.69
C LEU A 318 -11.84 2.98 -9.41
N ILE A 319 -12.71 2.36 -10.21
CA ILE A 319 -12.88 0.90 -10.29
C ILE A 319 -12.79 0.55 -11.76
N CYS A 320 -11.79 -0.22 -12.16
CA CYS A 320 -11.57 -0.45 -13.58
C CYS A 320 -11.03 -1.85 -13.90
N SER A 321 -11.24 -2.26 -15.15
CA SER A 321 -10.61 -3.41 -15.75
C SER A 321 -10.76 -3.36 -17.28
N PRO A 322 -9.71 -3.60 -18.06
CA PRO A 322 -9.85 -3.72 -19.50
C PRO A 322 -10.57 -5.01 -19.91
N GLY A 323 -11.28 -4.96 -21.00
CA GLY A 323 -11.74 -6.09 -21.80
C GLY A 323 -12.62 -7.10 -21.09
N GLN A 324 -12.65 -8.30 -21.65
CA GLN A 324 -13.38 -9.45 -21.15
C GLN A 324 -12.51 -10.31 -20.25
N ASP A 325 -13.16 -11.15 -19.42
CA ASP A 325 -12.45 -12.13 -18.60
C ASP A 325 -11.70 -13.13 -19.49
N ASP A 326 -10.42 -13.32 -19.20
CA ASP A 326 -9.55 -14.30 -19.83
C ASP A 326 -8.56 -14.92 -18.82
N SER A 327 -7.61 -15.70 -19.30
CA SER A 327 -6.59 -16.31 -18.41
C SER A 327 -5.64 -15.32 -17.77
N ALA A 328 -5.49 -14.14 -18.32
CA ALA A 328 -4.60 -13.10 -17.80
C ALA A 328 -5.32 -12.07 -16.95
N ASN A 329 -6.60 -11.80 -17.26
CA ASN A 329 -7.40 -10.79 -16.60
C ASN A 329 -8.84 -11.29 -16.39
N ILE A 330 -9.23 -11.47 -15.14
CA ILE A 330 -10.58 -11.91 -14.75
C ILE A 330 -11.56 -10.74 -14.54
N GLY A 331 -11.19 -9.51 -14.89
CA GLY A 331 -12.01 -8.33 -14.65
C GLY A 331 -11.82 -7.74 -13.24
N ASN A 332 -12.75 -6.87 -12.86
CA ASN A 332 -12.86 -6.32 -11.50
C ASN A 332 -14.23 -6.68 -10.93
N HIS A 333 -14.25 -7.54 -9.92
CA HIS A 333 -15.49 -8.13 -9.43
C HIS A 333 -15.75 -7.86 -7.97
N ARG A 334 -16.98 -7.43 -7.64
CA ARG A 334 -17.50 -7.29 -6.26
C ARG A 334 -16.69 -6.33 -5.40
N THR A 335 -16.18 -5.26 -5.98
CA THR A 335 -15.59 -4.16 -5.21
C THR A 335 -16.66 -3.47 -4.38
N VAL A 336 -16.37 -3.22 -3.09
CA VAL A 336 -17.26 -2.52 -2.17
C VAL A 336 -16.59 -1.24 -1.67
N ALA A 337 -17.24 -0.09 -1.84
CA ALA A 337 -16.84 1.17 -1.22
C ALA A 337 -17.92 1.63 -0.25
N ARG A 338 -17.61 1.66 1.04
CA ARG A 338 -18.60 1.91 2.08
C ARG A 338 -18.06 2.80 3.19
N PHE A 339 -18.89 3.74 3.64
CA PHE A 339 -18.55 4.63 4.74
C PHE A 339 -17.26 5.42 4.55
N ASN A 340 -16.94 5.79 3.32
CA ASN A 340 -15.82 6.66 3.02
C ASN A 340 -16.30 8.11 2.95
N VAL A 341 -15.38 9.03 3.17
CA VAL A 341 -15.61 10.46 3.01
C VAL A 341 -14.69 10.98 1.91
N SER A 342 -15.27 11.67 0.92
CA SER A 342 -14.55 12.40 -0.11
C SER A 342 -14.82 13.89 0.04
N ARG A 343 -13.77 14.72 -0.07
CA ARG A 343 -13.92 16.15 0.00
C ARG A 343 -13.03 16.85 -1.01
N ASN A 344 -13.63 17.68 -1.84
CA ASN A 344 -12.93 18.48 -2.84
C ASN A 344 -12.04 17.65 -3.77
N ASP A 345 -12.32 16.38 -3.93
CA ASP A 345 -11.70 15.59 -4.98
C ASP A 345 -12.14 16.14 -6.34
N GLY A 346 -11.21 16.26 -7.27
CA GLY A 346 -11.43 16.91 -8.56
C GLY A 346 -11.90 15.97 -9.65
N THR A 347 -12.16 16.49 -10.79
CA THR A 347 -12.43 15.84 -12.08
C THR A 347 -13.51 14.75 -12.02
N ARG A 348 -13.25 13.52 -11.59
CA ARG A 348 -14.14 12.35 -11.63
C ARG A 348 -14.22 11.72 -10.24
N ILE A 349 -15.25 12.05 -9.48
CA ILE A 349 -15.36 11.58 -8.08
C ILE A 349 -15.40 10.06 -8.03
N PHE A 350 -16.29 9.43 -8.80
CA PHE A 350 -16.31 7.97 -9.01
C PHE A 350 -16.16 7.69 -10.50
N GLN A 351 -15.15 6.94 -10.85
CA GLN A 351 -14.97 6.45 -12.21
C GLN A 351 -15.09 4.92 -12.24
N ILE A 352 -15.95 4.43 -13.14
CA ILE A 352 -16.16 3.01 -13.38
C ILE A 352 -15.76 2.75 -14.84
N ALA A 353 -14.74 1.96 -15.09
CA ALA A 353 -14.19 1.79 -16.41
C ALA A 353 -14.05 0.31 -16.83
N GLY A 354 -14.63 -0.04 -17.96
CA GLY A 354 -14.46 -1.35 -18.58
C GLY A 354 -15.17 -2.50 -17.87
N ASN A 355 -14.54 -3.65 -17.81
CA ASN A 355 -15.11 -4.91 -17.31
C ASN A 355 -15.17 -4.95 -15.78
N VAL A 356 -16.10 -4.22 -15.20
CA VAL A 356 -16.41 -4.17 -13.76
C VAL A 356 -17.75 -4.84 -13.52
N SER A 357 -17.83 -5.75 -12.53
CA SER A 357 -19.11 -6.34 -12.18
C SER A 357 -19.41 -6.34 -10.69
N ASP A 358 -20.71 -6.18 -10.39
CA ASP A 358 -21.29 -6.29 -9.04
C ASP A 358 -20.66 -5.34 -7.99
N ALA A 359 -20.10 -4.22 -8.41
CA ALA A 359 -19.57 -3.24 -7.47
C ALA A 359 -20.68 -2.58 -6.65
N LEU A 360 -20.42 -2.33 -5.37
CA LEU A 360 -21.35 -1.70 -4.44
C LEU A 360 -20.71 -0.47 -3.80
N ILE A 361 -21.24 0.70 -4.15
CA ILE A 361 -20.84 1.98 -3.60
C ILE A 361 -21.97 2.49 -2.70
N GLU A 362 -21.81 2.39 -1.37
CA GLU A 362 -22.90 2.71 -0.48
C GLU A 362 -22.47 3.47 0.78
N LYS A 363 -23.38 4.35 1.22
CA LYS A 363 -23.24 5.08 2.48
C LYS A 363 -21.93 5.87 2.58
N ASN A 364 -21.45 6.38 1.44
CA ASN A 364 -20.34 7.30 1.40
C ASN A 364 -20.87 8.75 1.46
N VAL A 365 -20.05 9.66 1.95
CA VAL A 365 -20.34 11.10 1.95
C VAL A 365 -19.34 11.80 1.05
N VAL A 366 -19.85 12.58 0.10
CA VAL A 366 -19.05 13.36 -0.83
C VAL A 366 -19.36 14.83 -0.67
N HIS A 367 -18.33 15.65 -0.54
CA HIS A 367 -18.42 17.11 -0.51
C HIS A 367 -17.71 17.70 -1.72
N VAL A 368 -18.43 18.54 -2.46
CA VAL A 368 -17.90 19.31 -3.61
C VAL A 368 -17.98 20.79 -3.27
N GLY A 369 -16.81 21.43 -3.18
CA GLY A 369 -16.69 22.84 -2.81
C GLY A 369 -17.24 23.81 -3.85
N LYS A 370 -17.52 25.04 -3.45
CA LYS A 370 -18.25 26.07 -4.22
C LYS A 370 -17.60 26.40 -5.58
N ALA A 371 -16.28 26.34 -5.68
CA ALA A 371 -15.55 26.66 -6.92
C ALA A 371 -15.35 25.48 -7.86
N MET A 372 -15.93 24.32 -7.57
CA MET A 372 -15.70 23.09 -8.30
C MET A 372 -16.83 22.77 -9.28
N ASP A 373 -16.45 22.22 -10.45
CA ASP A 373 -17.33 21.59 -11.42
C ASP A 373 -16.79 20.18 -11.66
N VAL A 374 -17.48 19.17 -11.20
CA VAL A 374 -17.01 17.78 -11.17
C VAL A 374 -17.97 16.84 -11.88
N GLN A 375 -17.44 15.74 -12.35
CA GLN A 375 -18.22 14.57 -12.73
C GLN A 375 -18.38 13.66 -11.51
N MET A 376 -19.59 13.58 -10.98
CA MET A 376 -19.83 12.80 -9.76
C MET A 376 -19.69 11.30 -10.02
N VAL A 377 -20.27 10.80 -11.09
CA VAL A 377 -20.14 9.39 -11.50
C VAL A 377 -19.93 9.33 -13.01
N VAL A 378 -18.90 8.59 -13.38
CA VAL A 378 -18.50 8.40 -14.77
C VAL A 378 -18.43 6.90 -15.04
N ALA A 379 -19.11 6.42 -16.08
CA ALA A 379 -18.94 5.08 -16.60
C ALA A 379 -18.31 5.13 -17.99
N THR A 380 -17.17 4.50 -18.19
CA THR A 380 -16.42 4.51 -19.45
C THR A 380 -16.26 3.12 -20.03
N GLN A 381 -16.20 3.07 -21.36
CA GLN A 381 -15.81 1.86 -22.04
C GLN A 381 -14.28 1.68 -21.99
N TRP A 382 -13.85 0.47 -21.69
CA TRP A 382 -12.47 0.04 -21.85
C TRP A 382 -12.47 -1.42 -22.33
N ASP A 383 -12.67 -1.59 -23.64
CA ASP A 383 -12.89 -2.88 -24.31
C ASP A 383 -14.03 -3.73 -23.72
N GLY A 384 -14.93 -3.09 -23.01
CA GLY A 384 -16.09 -3.69 -22.33
C GLY A 384 -16.81 -2.65 -21.50
N TRP A 385 -17.92 -3.05 -20.87
CA TRP A 385 -18.73 -2.19 -20.03
C TRP A 385 -18.97 -2.80 -18.65
N ALA A 386 -19.11 -1.95 -17.65
CA ALA A 386 -19.48 -2.36 -16.32
C ALA A 386 -20.91 -2.95 -16.27
N ARG A 387 -21.15 -3.86 -15.33
CA ARG A 387 -22.45 -4.51 -15.11
C ARG A 387 -22.74 -4.60 -13.60
N GLY A 388 -24.00 -4.33 -13.22
CA GLY A 388 -24.45 -4.53 -11.86
C GLY A 388 -23.82 -3.61 -10.81
N VAL A 389 -23.29 -2.46 -11.22
CA VAL A 389 -22.75 -1.44 -10.31
C VAL A 389 -23.90 -0.73 -9.61
N ARG A 390 -23.80 -0.56 -8.30
CA ARG A 390 -24.90 -0.02 -7.48
C ARG A 390 -24.42 1.11 -6.57
N PHE A 391 -25.03 2.28 -6.71
CA PHE A 391 -24.87 3.41 -5.81
C PHE A 391 -26.07 3.47 -4.87
N ARG A 392 -25.87 3.24 -3.57
CA ARG A 392 -26.97 3.13 -2.61
C ARG A 392 -26.73 3.98 -1.37
N SER A 393 -27.74 4.77 -1.02
CA SER A 393 -27.76 5.52 0.24
C SER A 393 -26.50 6.39 0.45
N ASN A 394 -25.85 6.87 -0.61
CA ASN A 394 -24.77 7.84 -0.50
C ASN A 394 -25.35 9.24 -0.26
N VAL A 395 -24.53 10.14 0.25
CA VAL A 395 -24.88 11.57 0.41
C VAL A 395 -23.92 12.40 -0.42
N PHE A 396 -24.44 13.09 -1.42
CA PHE A 396 -23.71 13.99 -2.30
C PHE A 396 -24.05 15.45 -1.94
N LYS A 397 -23.10 16.15 -1.34
CA LYS A 397 -23.20 17.54 -0.89
C LYS A 397 -22.41 18.42 -1.85
N VAL A 398 -23.12 19.20 -2.68
CA VAL A 398 -22.52 19.94 -3.80
C VAL A 398 -22.82 21.43 -3.67
N ALA A 399 -21.84 22.20 -3.21
CA ALA A 399 -21.90 23.66 -3.22
C ALA A 399 -21.48 24.26 -4.57
N GLY A 400 -20.65 23.54 -5.34
CA GLY A 400 -20.28 23.85 -6.72
C GLY A 400 -21.25 23.24 -7.72
N THR A 401 -20.76 22.49 -8.69
CA THR A 401 -21.58 21.81 -9.72
C THR A 401 -21.18 20.34 -9.84
N ALA A 402 -22.15 19.44 -9.87
CA ALA A 402 -21.94 18.02 -10.14
C ALA A 402 -22.73 17.57 -11.38
N ARG A 403 -22.10 16.73 -12.20
CA ARG A 403 -22.64 16.13 -13.42
C ARG A 403 -22.55 14.61 -13.35
N TYR A 404 -23.47 13.92 -14.00
CA TYR A 404 -23.56 12.45 -14.00
C TYR A 404 -23.46 11.84 -15.39
N GLY A 405 -22.92 12.60 -16.32
CA GLY A 405 -22.51 12.07 -17.58
C GLY A 405 -23.33 12.40 -18.79
N SER A 406 -24.35 13.23 -18.72
CA SER A 406 -25.11 13.65 -19.90
C SER A 406 -24.32 14.59 -20.82
N GLU A 407 -23.34 15.30 -20.30
CA GLU A 407 -22.52 16.25 -21.06
C GLU A 407 -21.02 16.01 -20.87
N ILE A 408 -20.53 14.98 -21.48
CA ILE A 408 -19.16 14.69 -21.32
C ILE A 408 -18.44 14.68 -22.60
N GLY A 409 -17.96 15.72 -22.95
CA GLY A 409 -17.36 15.93 -24.19
C GLY A 409 -16.07 16.68 -24.16
N ARG A 410 -15.47 16.91 -23.02
CA ARG A 410 -14.23 17.68 -23.01
C ARG A 410 -13.05 16.95 -23.64
N ASN A 411 -13.06 15.62 -23.75
CA ASN A 411 -11.97 14.84 -24.32
C ASN A 411 -12.41 13.64 -25.17
N GLY A 412 -13.62 13.69 -25.78
CA GLY A 412 -14.06 12.62 -26.69
C GLY A 412 -15.05 11.62 -26.08
N PRO A 413 -15.24 10.48 -26.73
CA PRO A 413 -16.41 9.60 -26.59
C PRO A 413 -16.45 8.75 -25.30
N ASP A 414 -15.78 9.14 -24.25
CA ASP A 414 -15.61 8.36 -23.03
C ASP A 414 -16.89 8.19 -22.21
N TYR A 415 -18.06 8.45 -22.82
CA TYR A 415 -19.23 8.57 -22.00
C TYR A 415 -20.41 7.86 -22.53
N LEU A 416 -20.92 7.26 -21.59
CA LEU A 416 -22.27 7.18 -21.19
C LEU A 416 -23.20 6.95 -22.34
N ILE A 417 -23.93 6.03 -22.38
CA ILE A 417 -25.17 5.94 -23.16
C ILE A 417 -24.91 6.18 -24.66
N LYS A 418 -24.00 5.40 -25.24
CA LYS A 418 -24.06 5.21 -26.69
C LYS A 418 -25.31 4.39 -27.00
N ALA A 419 -25.93 4.70 -28.16
CA ALA A 419 -27.04 3.92 -28.67
C ALA A 419 -26.74 2.39 -28.59
N GLY A 420 -27.58 1.64 -27.91
CA GLY A 420 -27.41 0.20 -27.72
C GLY A 420 -26.82 -0.24 -26.38
N PHE A 421 -26.42 0.69 -25.53
CA PHE A 421 -26.02 0.41 -24.16
C PHE A 421 -27.15 0.78 -23.19
N ASP A 422 -27.57 -0.14 -22.35
CA ASP A 422 -28.55 0.15 -21.29
C ASP A 422 -27.85 0.56 -20.00
N PRO A 423 -27.79 1.87 -19.67
CA PRO A 423 -27.18 2.35 -18.45
C PRO A 423 -27.90 1.86 -17.20
N ALA A 424 -29.17 1.55 -17.29
CA ALA A 424 -29.96 1.03 -16.19
C ALA A 424 -29.48 -0.36 -15.73
N GLU A 425 -28.87 -1.14 -16.61
CA GLU A 425 -28.26 -2.42 -16.25
C GLU A 425 -26.83 -2.28 -15.75
N SER A 426 -26.10 -1.28 -16.22
CA SER A 426 -24.71 -1.05 -15.90
C SER A 426 -24.52 -0.41 -14.53
N VAL A 427 -25.15 0.73 -14.32
CA VAL A 427 -25.03 1.53 -13.10
C VAL A 427 -26.40 1.92 -12.58
N ARG A 428 -26.74 1.51 -11.39
CA ARG A 428 -28.05 1.78 -10.77
C ARG A 428 -27.91 2.62 -9.53
N PHE A 429 -28.85 3.56 -9.32
CA PHE A 429 -28.92 4.44 -8.17
C PHE A 429 -30.16 4.10 -7.35
N LYS A 430 -30.02 4.08 -6.00
CA LYS A 430 -31.14 3.81 -5.12
C LYS A 430 -31.00 4.47 -3.75
N GLY A 431 -31.88 5.42 -3.44
CA GLY A 431 -32.01 6.02 -2.13
C GLY A 431 -30.83 6.89 -1.73
N ASN A 432 -30.14 7.49 -2.71
CA ASN A 432 -29.11 8.48 -2.44
C ASN A 432 -29.73 9.83 -2.07
N ARG A 433 -28.95 10.67 -1.39
CA ARG A 433 -29.31 12.05 -1.09
C ARG A 433 -28.48 13.00 -1.93
N TYR A 434 -29.15 13.93 -2.59
CA TYR A 434 -28.56 14.92 -3.47
C TYR A 434 -28.82 16.30 -2.89
N LEU A 435 -27.80 16.97 -2.37
CA LEU A 435 -27.88 18.29 -1.76
C LEU A 435 -27.09 19.30 -2.60
N GLY A 436 -27.74 20.36 -3.04
CA GLY A 436 -27.15 21.43 -3.84
C GLY A 436 -27.33 21.25 -5.34
N SER A 437 -26.32 21.63 -6.15
CA SER A 437 -26.41 21.73 -7.61
C SER A 437 -26.00 20.44 -8.30
N HIS A 438 -27.00 19.66 -8.73
CA HIS A 438 -26.84 18.44 -9.53
C HIS A 438 -27.52 18.65 -10.89
N VAL A 439 -26.75 18.87 -11.95
CA VAL A 439 -27.27 19.32 -13.26
C VAL A 439 -28.09 18.23 -13.95
N ASP A 440 -27.63 17.00 -13.90
CA ASP A 440 -28.19 15.83 -14.59
C ASP A 440 -28.23 14.62 -13.68
N ALA A 441 -28.82 14.80 -12.47
CA ALA A 441 -28.93 13.73 -11.49
C ALA A 441 -29.57 12.48 -12.13
N PRO A 442 -29.05 11.28 -11.81
CA PRO A 442 -29.55 10.04 -12.38
C PRO A 442 -30.95 9.71 -11.86
N ASP A 443 -31.67 8.83 -12.58
CA ASP A 443 -32.92 8.28 -12.06
C ASP A 443 -32.62 7.44 -10.79
N ASP A 444 -33.17 7.91 -9.67
CA ASP A 444 -33.11 7.28 -8.37
C ASP A 444 -34.48 7.32 -7.73
N GLY A 445 -35.28 6.30 -7.95
CA GLY A 445 -36.72 6.25 -7.59
C GLY A 445 -37.01 6.44 -6.09
N SER A 446 -36.00 6.53 -5.25
CA SER A 446 -36.10 6.82 -3.81
C SER A 446 -35.12 7.90 -3.35
N ALA A 447 -34.73 8.79 -4.26
CA ALA A 447 -33.86 9.92 -3.98
C ALA A 447 -34.46 10.90 -2.96
N GLN A 448 -33.60 11.51 -2.16
CA GLN A 448 -33.91 12.70 -1.39
C GLN A 448 -33.14 13.87 -2.03
N ILE A 449 -33.87 14.86 -2.54
CA ILE A 449 -33.31 16.00 -3.27
C ILE A 449 -33.54 17.28 -2.48
N GLU A 450 -32.46 17.97 -2.17
CA GLU A 450 -32.47 19.30 -1.54
C GLU A 450 -31.68 20.25 -2.45
N THR A 451 -32.32 21.19 -3.09
CA THR A 451 -31.70 22.07 -4.10
C THR A 451 -30.75 23.12 -3.52
N ILE A 452 -30.81 23.35 -2.22
CA ILE A 452 -29.93 24.30 -1.53
C ILE A 452 -29.00 23.55 -0.61
N TYR A 453 -27.71 23.78 -0.79
CA TYR A 453 -26.69 23.34 0.13
C TYR A 453 -25.66 24.45 0.33
N GLU A 454 -25.57 24.91 1.55
CA GLU A 454 -24.51 25.83 1.95
C GLU A 454 -23.31 25.01 2.52
N GLU A 455 -22.17 25.19 1.90
CA GLU A 455 -20.94 24.59 2.39
C GLU A 455 -20.66 25.14 3.79
N GLN A 456 -20.72 24.26 4.78
CA GLN A 456 -20.32 24.62 6.12
C GLN A 456 -18.80 24.73 6.17
N PRO A 457 -18.24 25.79 6.79
CA PRO A 457 -16.82 25.84 7.04
C PRO A 457 -16.39 24.53 7.73
N ALA A 458 -15.48 23.84 7.13
CA ALA A 458 -15.01 22.62 7.77
C ALA A 458 -14.11 23.00 8.93
N ASP A 459 -14.57 22.75 10.14
CA ASP A 459 -13.74 22.80 11.37
C ASP A 459 -12.62 21.74 11.38
N TRP A 460 -12.33 21.18 10.21
CA TRP A 460 -11.39 20.05 10.11
C TRP A 460 -10.07 20.52 9.57
N GLN A 461 -9.28 21.07 10.43
CA GLN A 461 -7.89 21.21 10.10
C GLN A 461 -7.27 19.80 10.13
N VAL A 462 -6.94 19.29 8.93
CA VAL A 462 -6.20 18.04 8.83
C VAL A 462 -4.86 18.24 9.54
N PRO A 463 -4.48 17.35 10.47
CA PRO A 463 -3.19 17.46 11.13
C PRO A 463 -2.04 17.48 10.11
N VAL A 464 -1.11 18.39 10.30
CA VAL A 464 0.06 18.55 9.44
C VAL A 464 1.27 17.88 10.08
N PHE A 465 2.02 17.15 9.31
CA PHE A 465 3.30 16.56 9.68
C PHE A 465 4.42 17.19 8.84
N ASP A 466 5.53 17.45 9.48
CA ASP A 466 6.75 17.86 8.79
C ASP A 466 7.69 16.65 8.65
N PRO A 467 7.75 16.02 7.47
CA PRO A 467 8.57 14.83 7.28
C PRO A 467 10.07 15.10 7.40
N ALA A 468 10.51 16.35 7.37
CA ALA A 468 11.90 16.73 7.68
C ALA A 468 12.23 16.59 9.19
N LYS A 469 11.22 16.37 10.03
CA LYS A 469 11.35 16.16 11.48
C LYS A 469 10.77 14.78 11.88
N PRO A 470 11.42 13.69 11.48
CA PRO A 470 10.85 12.35 11.57
C PRO A 470 10.59 11.87 13.00
N ASP A 471 11.26 12.43 14.00
CA ASP A 471 11.13 11.98 15.40
C ASP A 471 9.75 12.28 16.00
N GLY A 472 9.01 13.27 15.48
CA GLY A 472 7.62 13.59 15.87
C GLY A 472 6.57 12.66 15.27
N PHE A 473 6.95 11.67 14.48
CA PHE A 473 6.01 10.83 13.75
C PHE A 473 5.12 9.94 14.64
N PRO A 474 5.62 9.30 15.72
CA PRO A 474 4.78 8.48 16.58
C PRO A 474 3.60 9.25 17.19
N GLU A 475 3.83 10.47 17.66
CA GLU A 475 2.80 11.34 18.23
C GLU A 475 1.84 11.84 17.14
N TYR A 476 2.40 12.20 15.98
CA TYR A 476 1.60 12.64 14.84
C TYR A 476 0.63 11.54 14.39
N ILE A 477 1.09 10.32 14.13
CA ILE A 477 0.20 9.26 13.64
C ILE A 477 -0.87 8.89 14.66
N ALA A 478 -0.56 8.95 15.95
CA ALA A 478 -1.54 8.73 17.00
C ALA A 478 -2.62 9.83 17.03
N SER A 479 -2.22 11.10 16.93
CA SER A 479 -3.15 12.24 16.89
C SER A 479 -3.99 12.25 15.61
N HIS A 480 -3.38 11.93 14.47
CA HIS A 480 -4.08 11.80 13.19
C HIS A 480 -5.17 10.73 13.22
N ARG A 481 -4.89 9.58 13.83
CA ARG A 481 -5.91 8.53 14.00
C ARG A 481 -7.11 9.03 14.80
N LEU A 482 -6.88 9.72 15.91
CA LEU A 482 -7.96 10.29 16.73
C LEU A 482 -8.77 11.33 15.96
N TRP A 483 -8.07 12.22 15.23
CA TRP A 483 -8.69 13.20 14.37
C TRP A 483 -9.58 12.55 13.30
N MET A 484 -9.04 11.56 12.56
CA MET A 484 -9.77 10.84 11.52
C MET A 484 -11.03 10.17 12.07
N LEU A 485 -10.93 9.48 13.21
CA LEU A 485 -12.09 8.88 13.86
C LEU A 485 -13.14 9.91 14.26
N GLY A 486 -12.73 11.08 14.73
CA GLY A 486 -13.62 12.20 15.05
C GLY A 486 -14.33 12.74 13.80
N MET A 487 -13.59 12.93 12.72
CA MET A 487 -14.12 13.34 11.42
C MET A 487 -15.14 12.34 10.87
N LEU A 488 -14.77 11.07 10.81
CA LEU A 488 -15.66 10.00 10.31
C LEU A 488 -16.95 9.88 11.14
N ARG A 489 -16.88 10.01 12.46
CA ARG A 489 -18.08 10.01 13.31
C ARG A 489 -19.02 11.15 12.97
N ARG A 490 -18.50 12.34 12.74
CA ARG A 490 -19.30 13.53 12.40
C ARG A 490 -19.96 13.35 11.04
N GLU A 491 -19.21 12.96 10.02
CA GLU A 491 -19.73 12.84 8.67
C GLU A 491 -20.66 11.65 8.46
N LEU A 492 -20.35 10.53 9.08
CA LEU A 492 -21.06 9.28 8.90
C LEU A 492 -22.14 9.05 10.00
N GLY A 493 -22.31 9.99 10.92
CA GLY A 493 -23.21 9.85 12.07
C GLY A 493 -24.67 9.57 11.71
N THR A 494 -25.11 9.95 10.50
CA THR A 494 -26.42 9.60 9.95
C THR A 494 -26.56 8.12 9.58
N PHE A 495 -25.45 7.43 9.32
CA PHE A 495 -25.42 6.03 8.89
C PHE A 495 -25.04 5.07 10.01
N VAL A 496 -24.21 5.50 10.93
CA VAL A 496 -23.57 4.62 11.91
C VAL A 496 -23.51 5.31 13.27
N LYS A 497 -24.13 4.71 14.31
CA LYS A 497 -23.71 5.01 15.68
C LYS A 497 -22.37 4.34 15.91
N LEU A 498 -21.28 4.98 15.49
CA LEU A 498 -19.92 4.50 15.69
C LEU A 498 -19.60 4.49 17.20
N LYS A 499 -19.97 3.42 17.88
CA LYS A 499 -19.22 2.99 19.06
C LYS A 499 -17.85 2.60 18.51
N GLN A 500 -16.75 3.07 19.08
CA GLN A 500 -15.37 2.91 18.59
C GLN A 500 -15.22 1.96 17.41
N PRO A 501 -14.66 2.36 16.25
CA PRO A 501 -14.49 1.45 15.14
C PRO A 501 -13.66 0.29 15.66
N ARG A 502 -14.30 -0.88 15.79
CA ARG A 502 -13.56 -2.12 16.01
C ARG A 502 -12.69 -2.29 14.78
N ARG A 503 -11.41 -2.58 14.98
CA ARG A 503 -10.57 -3.13 13.91
C ARG A 503 -11.33 -4.34 13.35
N LEU A 504 -11.86 -4.21 12.14
CA LEU A 504 -12.40 -5.37 11.45
C LEU A 504 -11.22 -6.20 11.00
N HIS A 505 -11.14 -7.42 11.45
CA HIS A 505 -10.20 -8.38 10.90
C HIS A 505 -10.68 -8.82 9.51
N VAL A 506 -9.74 -9.15 8.62
CA VAL A 506 -10.04 -9.66 7.26
C VAL A 506 -11.04 -10.83 7.30
N SER A 507 -11.07 -11.61 8.40
CA SER A 507 -12.01 -12.69 8.62
C SER A 507 -13.48 -12.24 8.83
N GLU A 508 -13.73 -11.00 9.28
CA GLU A 508 -15.09 -10.47 9.52
C GLU A 508 -15.72 -9.89 8.25
N VAL A 509 -14.91 -9.57 7.24
CA VAL A 509 -15.37 -9.09 5.92
C VAL A 509 -15.83 -10.25 5.03
N ARG A 510 -15.54 -11.49 5.41
CA ARG A 510 -15.91 -12.72 4.65
C ARG A 510 -17.36 -13.18 4.83
N ARG A 511 -18.18 -12.48 5.63
CA ARG A 511 -19.60 -12.83 5.86
C ARG A 511 -20.58 -11.91 5.15
#